data_47c7938506c88fffa69616c96e1aa43a
#
_entry.id   47c7938506c88fffa69616c96e1aa43a
#
_cell.length_a   1.000
_cell.length_b   1.000
_cell.length_c   1.000
_cell.angle_alpha   90.00
_cell.angle_beta   90.00
_cell.angle_gamma   90.00
#
_symmetry.space_group_name_H-M   'P 1'
#
loop_
_entity.id
_entity.type
_entity.pdbx_description
1 polymer ?
#
loop_
_entity_poly.entity_id
_entity_poly.type
_entity_poly.pdbx_seq_one_letter_code
_entity_poly.pdbx_strand_id
1 'polypeptide(L)'
;METYVKDRKLGWPLGLRACGAEDCSDKVESLLAGQSNEWLAANLDGFRALYTGGEGLGMYDLLVAVEEESLADDVLAKLDAADAAVGALTAGLDATLASDPETLEAAHAAVKGVTDLIKVDIATVLALEVPAEAAGDND
;
A
#
# COMPACT_ATOMS: atom_id res chain seq x y z
N MET A 1 -3.26 0.95 -5.48
CA MET A 1 -2.44 0.58 -4.32
C MET A 1 -1.25 -0.27 -4.76
N GLU A 2 -1.48 -1.44 -5.34
CA GLU A 2 -0.46 -2.44 -5.67
C GLU A 2 0.75 -1.83 -6.41
N THR A 3 0.64 -1.60 -7.68
CA THR A 3 1.75 -1.15 -8.55
C THR A 3 2.34 0.21 -8.14
N TYR A 4 1.51 1.17 -7.76
CA TYR A 4 1.99 2.55 -7.55
C TYR A 4 2.42 2.84 -6.13
N VAL A 5 1.82 2.23 -5.12
CA VAL A 5 2.17 2.48 -3.72
C VAL A 5 3.12 1.39 -3.21
N LYS A 6 2.66 0.14 -3.19
CA LYS A 6 3.47 -0.97 -2.69
C LYS A 6 4.76 -1.15 -3.49
N ASP A 7 4.66 -1.29 -4.82
CA ASP A 7 5.83 -1.65 -5.63
C ASP A 7 6.74 -0.46 -5.92
N ARG A 8 6.18 0.62 -6.52
CA ARG A 8 7.03 1.73 -6.99
C ARG A 8 7.58 2.57 -5.86
N LYS A 9 6.75 2.91 -4.86
CA LYS A 9 7.18 3.82 -3.80
C LYS A 9 7.96 3.13 -2.68
N LEU A 10 7.67 1.87 -2.40
CA LEU A 10 8.27 1.12 -1.31
C LEU A 10 9.14 -0.04 -1.82
N GLY A 11 8.61 -0.89 -2.69
CA GLY A 11 9.28 -2.11 -3.13
C GLY A 11 10.52 -1.86 -3.99
N TRP A 12 10.51 -0.86 -4.89
CA TRP A 12 11.70 -0.53 -5.69
C TRP A 12 12.85 0.00 -4.85
N PRO A 13 12.68 0.99 -3.95
CA PRO A 13 13.78 1.41 -3.07
C PRO A 13 14.34 0.27 -2.22
N LEU A 14 13.50 -0.65 -1.76
CA LEU A 14 13.91 -1.83 -0.99
C LEU A 14 14.58 -2.92 -1.83
N GLY A 15 14.67 -2.78 -3.15
CA GLY A 15 15.22 -3.82 -4.01
C GLY A 15 14.34 -5.05 -4.20
N LEU A 16 13.08 -5.00 -3.76
CA LEU A 16 12.11 -6.10 -3.92
C LEU A 16 11.62 -6.24 -5.36
N ARG A 17 11.96 -5.28 -6.21
CA ARG A 17 11.74 -5.30 -7.65
C ARG A 17 13.07 -5.10 -8.37
N ALA A 18 13.17 -5.57 -9.60
CA ALA A 18 14.42 -5.49 -10.37
C ALA A 18 14.88 -4.02 -10.55
N CYS A 19 15.91 -3.62 -9.82
CA CYS A 19 16.54 -2.31 -9.98
C CYS A 19 17.96 -2.42 -10.57
N GLY A 20 18.54 -3.61 -10.64
CA GLY A 20 19.84 -3.86 -11.27
C GLY A 20 21.05 -3.33 -10.49
N ALA A 21 20.86 -2.84 -9.27
CA ALA A 21 21.90 -2.31 -8.40
C ALA A 21 21.83 -2.97 -7.01
N GLU A 22 22.93 -2.95 -6.26
CA GLU A 22 22.96 -3.40 -4.86
C GLU A 22 22.18 -2.45 -3.94
N ASP A 23 22.07 -1.19 -4.32
CA ASP A 23 21.37 -0.13 -3.64
C ASP A 23 20.39 0.51 -4.64
N CYS A 24 19.13 0.53 -4.30
CA CYS A 24 18.04 1.06 -5.12
C CYS A 24 17.54 2.41 -4.62
N SER A 25 18.36 3.15 -3.88
CA SER A 25 18.02 4.48 -3.34
C SER A 25 17.68 5.49 -4.44
N ASP A 26 18.24 5.32 -5.65
CA ASP A 26 17.90 6.12 -6.84
C ASP A 26 16.45 5.92 -7.31
N LYS A 27 15.74 4.92 -6.79
CA LYS A 27 14.33 4.64 -7.09
C LYS A 27 13.36 5.30 -6.12
N VAL A 28 13.86 5.99 -5.10
CA VAL A 28 13.00 6.76 -4.19
C VAL A 28 12.26 7.85 -4.98
N GLU A 29 10.92 7.83 -4.93
CA GLU A 29 10.10 8.86 -5.57
C GLU A 29 10.36 10.22 -4.91
N SER A 30 10.42 11.28 -5.72
CA SER A 30 10.62 12.65 -5.23
C SER A 30 11.86 12.84 -4.35
N LEU A 31 12.93 12.09 -4.61
CA LEU A 31 14.19 12.12 -3.86
C LEU A 31 14.69 13.55 -3.63
N LEU A 32 14.71 14.38 -4.67
CA LEU A 32 15.20 15.77 -4.57
C LEU A 32 14.25 16.71 -3.82
N ALA A 33 12.97 16.39 -3.77
CA ALA A 33 11.97 17.20 -3.08
C ALA A 33 11.78 16.76 -1.61
N GLY A 34 12.25 15.56 -1.24
CA GLY A 34 12.11 15.01 0.11
C GLY A 34 10.66 14.79 0.56
N GLN A 35 9.72 14.60 -0.38
CA GLN A 35 8.27 14.53 -0.10
C GLN A 35 7.68 13.13 -0.26
N SER A 36 8.51 12.10 -0.31
CA SER A 36 8.05 10.73 -0.56
C SER A 36 7.08 10.24 0.52
N ASN A 37 7.33 10.57 1.78
CA ASN A 37 6.50 10.15 2.91
C ASN A 37 5.12 10.79 2.85
N GLU A 38 5.05 12.09 2.55
CA GLU A 38 3.78 12.83 2.38
C GLU A 38 2.96 12.26 1.22
N TRP A 39 3.62 11.90 0.12
CA TRP A 39 2.94 11.28 -1.01
C TRP A 39 2.44 9.85 -0.69
N LEU A 40 3.17 9.10 0.14
CA LEU A 40 2.70 7.79 0.64
C LEU A 40 1.45 7.96 1.50
N ALA A 41 1.49 8.85 2.50
CA ALA A 41 0.35 9.13 3.35
C ALA A 41 -0.87 9.59 2.54
N ALA A 42 -0.68 10.56 1.63
CA ALA A 42 -1.76 11.05 0.78
C ALA A 42 -2.38 9.93 -0.11
N ASN A 43 -1.59 8.95 -0.55
CA ASN A 43 -2.12 7.81 -1.30
C ASN A 43 -2.97 6.88 -0.42
N LEU A 44 -2.57 6.65 0.83
CA LEU A 44 -3.37 5.86 1.79
C LEU A 44 -4.67 6.57 2.13
N ASP A 45 -4.62 7.88 2.40
CA ASP A 45 -5.82 8.70 2.64
C ASP A 45 -6.78 8.66 1.45
N GLY A 46 -6.27 8.83 0.22
CA GLY A 46 -7.06 8.74 -0.99
C GLY A 46 -7.70 7.37 -1.19
N PHE A 47 -6.95 6.30 -0.89
CA PHE A 47 -7.50 4.94 -0.95
C PHE A 47 -8.57 4.73 0.13
N ARG A 48 -8.34 5.18 1.36
CA ARG A 48 -9.31 5.12 2.45
C ARG A 48 -10.62 5.84 2.07
N ALA A 49 -10.50 7.04 1.51
CA ALA A 49 -11.67 7.80 1.06
C ALA A 49 -12.47 7.07 -0.03
N LEU A 50 -11.80 6.42 -0.98
CA LEU A 50 -12.46 5.58 -2.00
C LEU A 50 -13.10 4.34 -1.39
N TYR A 51 -12.41 3.69 -0.45
CA TYR A 51 -12.87 2.47 0.19
C TYR A 51 -14.13 2.71 1.03
N THR A 52 -14.13 3.79 1.84
CA THR A 52 -15.27 4.16 2.71
C THR A 52 -16.36 4.94 1.97
N GLY A 53 -16.08 5.45 0.75
CA GLY A 53 -17.03 6.25 -0.03
C GLY A 53 -17.15 7.70 0.43
N GLY A 54 -16.42 8.14 1.44
CA GLY A 54 -16.51 9.51 1.98
C GLY A 54 -17.93 9.84 2.46
N GLU A 55 -18.62 10.77 1.80
CA GLU A 55 -20.03 11.10 2.07
C GLU A 55 -21.03 10.24 1.27
N GLY A 56 -20.53 9.35 0.40
CA GLY A 56 -21.34 8.45 -0.44
C GLY A 56 -21.19 7.00 -0.05
N LEU A 57 -21.38 6.11 -1.03
CA LEU A 57 -21.18 4.67 -0.87
C LEU A 57 -19.78 4.29 -1.39
N GLY A 58 -19.08 3.44 -0.62
CA GLY A 58 -17.77 2.89 -0.96
C GLY A 58 -17.76 1.38 -1.11
N MET A 59 -16.57 0.83 -1.27
CA MET A 59 -16.38 -0.62 -1.30
C MET A 59 -16.79 -1.27 0.03
N TYR A 60 -16.60 -0.58 1.14
CA TYR A 60 -17.03 -1.00 2.47
C TYR A 60 -18.53 -1.32 2.48
N ASP A 61 -19.35 -0.39 2.00
CA ASP A 61 -20.81 -0.57 1.98
C ASP A 61 -21.24 -1.72 1.06
N LEU A 62 -20.53 -1.93 -0.04
CA LEU A 62 -20.78 -3.06 -0.93
C LEU A 62 -20.49 -4.40 -0.22
N LEU A 63 -19.38 -4.50 0.53
CA LEU A 63 -19.05 -5.70 1.30
C LEU A 63 -20.10 -5.97 2.40
N VAL A 64 -20.51 -4.94 3.11
CA VAL A 64 -21.61 -5.04 4.10
C VAL A 64 -22.90 -5.53 3.43
N ALA A 65 -23.24 -5.01 2.24
CA ALA A 65 -24.45 -5.40 1.51
C ALA A 65 -24.46 -6.86 1.04
N VAL A 66 -23.29 -7.48 0.89
CA VAL A 66 -23.14 -8.91 0.56
C VAL A 66 -22.81 -9.77 1.79
N GLU A 67 -23.07 -9.25 3.00
CA GLU A 67 -22.91 -9.93 4.29
C GLU A 67 -21.45 -10.25 4.68
N GLU A 68 -20.48 -9.47 4.14
CA GLU A 68 -19.03 -9.61 4.39
C GLU A 68 -18.47 -8.45 5.23
N GLU A 69 -19.21 -8.02 6.26
CA GLU A 69 -18.82 -6.93 7.16
C GLU A 69 -17.48 -7.20 7.86
N SER A 70 -17.20 -8.45 8.24
CA SER A 70 -15.92 -8.82 8.85
C SER A 70 -14.74 -8.55 7.93
N LEU A 71 -14.86 -8.87 6.64
CA LEU A 71 -13.83 -8.56 5.64
C LEU A 71 -13.70 -7.05 5.44
N ALA A 72 -14.83 -6.33 5.45
CA ALA A 72 -14.82 -4.88 5.34
C ALA A 72 -14.04 -4.22 6.49
N ASP A 73 -14.25 -4.69 7.72
CA ASP A 73 -13.54 -4.22 8.92
C ASP A 73 -12.06 -4.61 8.89
N ASP A 74 -11.71 -5.81 8.42
CA ASP A 74 -10.33 -6.26 8.28
C ASP A 74 -9.51 -5.36 7.35
N VAL A 75 -10.11 -4.88 6.25
CA VAL A 75 -9.44 -3.91 5.36
C VAL A 75 -9.17 -2.60 6.07
N LEU A 76 -10.11 -2.08 6.85
CA LEU A 76 -9.90 -0.85 7.64
C LEU A 76 -8.79 -1.05 8.67
N ALA A 77 -8.78 -2.17 9.38
CA ALA A 77 -7.73 -2.49 10.34
C ALA A 77 -6.33 -2.58 9.68
N LYS A 78 -6.25 -3.15 8.47
CA LYS A 78 -5.00 -3.16 7.69
C LYS A 78 -4.59 -1.78 7.20
N LEU A 79 -5.55 -0.93 6.82
CA LEU A 79 -5.27 0.46 6.49
C LEU A 79 -4.75 1.26 7.68
N ASP A 80 -5.33 1.07 8.87
CA ASP A 80 -4.85 1.71 10.10
C ASP A 80 -3.41 1.27 10.42
N ALA A 81 -3.09 -0.01 10.22
CA ALA A 81 -1.72 -0.50 10.38
C ALA A 81 -0.75 0.08 9.34
N ALA A 82 -1.20 0.24 8.08
CA ALA A 82 -0.39 0.86 7.03
C ALA A 82 -0.14 2.35 7.30
N ASP A 83 -1.16 3.09 7.75
CA ASP A 83 -1.03 4.50 8.14
C ASP A 83 -0.04 4.67 9.30
N ALA A 84 -0.13 3.80 10.32
CA ALA A 84 0.79 3.81 11.44
C ALA A 84 2.24 3.51 11.01
N ALA A 85 2.44 2.52 10.12
CA ALA A 85 3.75 2.14 9.63
C ALA A 85 4.37 3.23 8.73
N VAL A 86 3.58 3.87 7.85
CA VAL A 86 4.02 5.01 7.04
C VAL A 86 4.30 6.22 7.92
N GLY A 87 3.48 6.47 8.94
CA GLY A 87 3.69 7.53 9.93
C GLY A 87 4.97 7.36 10.77
N ALA A 88 5.51 6.15 10.88
CA ALA A 88 6.78 5.88 11.53
C ALA A 88 8.01 6.30 10.69
N LEU A 89 7.84 6.55 9.39
CA LEU A 89 8.88 7.06 8.49
C LEU A 89 9.13 8.55 8.76
N THR A 90 9.72 8.87 9.89
CA THR A 90 9.94 10.27 10.34
C THR A 90 11.08 10.98 9.63
N ALA A 91 12.04 10.23 9.08
CA ALA A 91 13.06 10.75 8.17
C ALA A 91 12.55 10.65 6.71
N GLY A 92 13.23 11.27 5.78
CA GLY A 92 12.96 11.05 4.35
C GLY A 92 13.14 9.57 3.99
N LEU A 93 12.46 9.09 2.95
CA LEU A 93 12.48 7.68 2.57
C LEU A 93 13.90 7.18 2.27
N ASP A 94 14.71 8.02 1.62
CA ASP A 94 16.13 7.78 1.34
C ASP A 94 16.98 7.66 2.61
N ALA A 95 16.75 8.56 3.56
CA ALA A 95 17.44 8.54 4.85
C ALA A 95 17.02 7.33 5.69
N THR A 96 15.73 6.96 5.67
CA THR A 96 15.23 5.76 6.34
C THR A 96 15.82 4.50 5.71
N LEU A 97 15.86 4.40 4.37
CA LEU A 97 16.47 3.27 3.68
C LEU A 97 17.94 3.08 4.06
N ALA A 98 18.69 4.17 4.23
CA ALA A 98 20.12 4.13 4.56
C ALA A 98 20.39 3.80 6.05
N SER A 99 19.52 4.23 6.95
CA SER A 99 19.78 4.15 8.40
C SER A 99 18.94 3.12 9.16
N ASP A 100 17.73 2.84 8.67
CA ASP A 100 16.75 1.95 9.31
C ASP A 100 15.84 1.30 8.24
N PRO A 101 16.40 0.41 7.39
CA PRO A 101 15.64 -0.27 6.35
C PRO A 101 14.49 -1.13 6.90
N GLU A 102 14.60 -1.64 8.12
CA GLU A 102 13.55 -2.46 8.76
C GLU A 102 12.24 -1.67 8.92
N THR A 103 12.31 -0.38 9.25
CA THR A 103 11.12 0.48 9.32
C THR A 103 10.47 0.66 7.94
N LEU A 104 11.26 0.75 6.87
CA LEU A 104 10.73 0.81 5.51
C LEU A 104 10.13 -0.53 5.06
N GLU A 105 10.76 -1.65 5.41
CA GLU A 105 10.23 -3.00 5.17
C GLU A 105 8.89 -3.21 5.91
N ALA A 106 8.78 -2.74 7.14
CA ALA A 106 7.53 -2.78 7.90
C ALA A 106 6.40 -1.99 7.21
N ALA A 107 6.71 -0.80 6.69
CA ALA A 107 5.75 -0.02 5.92
C ALA A 107 5.33 -0.74 4.63
N HIS A 108 6.28 -1.35 3.89
CA HIS A 108 5.96 -2.17 2.71
C HIS A 108 5.06 -3.36 3.07
N ALA A 109 5.40 -4.11 4.13
CA ALA A 109 4.62 -5.27 4.58
C ALA A 109 3.19 -4.86 5.01
N ALA A 110 3.03 -3.73 5.68
CA ALA A 110 1.72 -3.23 6.08
C ALA A 110 0.85 -2.86 4.86
N VAL A 111 1.41 -2.14 3.88
CA VAL A 111 0.72 -1.82 2.63
C VAL A 111 0.41 -3.08 1.82
N LYS A 112 1.33 -4.06 1.79
CA LYS A 112 1.09 -5.37 1.18
C LYS A 112 -0.10 -6.07 1.81
N GLY A 113 -0.24 -6.04 3.12
CA GLY A 113 -1.39 -6.63 3.82
C GLY A 113 -2.74 -6.07 3.36
N VAL A 114 -2.81 -4.77 3.02
CA VAL A 114 -4.01 -4.17 2.41
C VAL A 114 -4.25 -4.71 1.00
N THR A 115 -3.20 -4.73 0.17
CA THR A 115 -3.33 -5.15 -1.23
C THR A 115 -3.67 -6.63 -1.36
N ASP A 116 -3.18 -7.48 -0.45
CA ASP A 116 -3.50 -8.91 -0.43
C ASP A 116 -4.99 -9.15 -0.18
N LEU A 117 -5.60 -8.48 0.82
CA LEU A 117 -7.04 -8.57 1.05
C LEU A 117 -7.86 -8.15 -0.17
N ILE A 118 -7.42 -7.10 -0.87
CA ILE A 118 -8.13 -6.64 -2.07
C ILE A 118 -8.02 -7.66 -3.21
N LYS A 119 -6.83 -8.18 -3.46
CA LYS A 119 -6.57 -9.07 -4.59
C LYS A 119 -7.15 -10.46 -4.40
N VAL A 120 -7.17 -10.96 -3.18
CA VAL A 120 -7.56 -12.33 -2.87
C VAL A 120 -8.99 -12.36 -2.33
N ASP A 121 -9.21 -11.73 -1.18
CA ASP A 121 -10.46 -11.91 -0.44
C ASP A 121 -11.62 -11.14 -1.10
N ILE A 122 -11.44 -9.84 -1.34
CA ILE A 122 -12.47 -9.01 -1.98
C ILE A 122 -12.73 -9.48 -3.41
N ALA A 123 -11.68 -9.76 -4.19
CA ALA A 123 -11.83 -10.24 -5.56
C ALA A 123 -12.60 -11.57 -5.60
N THR A 124 -12.37 -12.46 -4.64
CA THR A 124 -13.06 -13.75 -4.54
C THR A 124 -14.53 -13.56 -4.16
N VAL A 125 -14.80 -12.79 -3.10
CA VAL A 125 -16.16 -12.57 -2.59
C VAL A 125 -17.06 -11.87 -3.62
N LEU A 126 -16.51 -10.87 -4.30
CA LEU A 126 -17.25 -10.11 -5.30
C LEU A 126 -17.16 -10.72 -6.72
N ALA A 127 -16.51 -11.86 -6.88
CA ALA A 127 -16.26 -12.52 -8.17
C ALA A 127 -15.65 -11.58 -9.22
N LEU A 128 -14.68 -10.74 -8.78
CA LEU A 128 -14.02 -9.77 -9.65
C LEU A 128 -12.84 -10.43 -10.39
N GLU A 129 -12.59 -9.99 -11.61
CA GLU A 129 -11.37 -10.31 -12.32
C GLU A 129 -10.24 -9.35 -11.90
N VAL A 130 -9.11 -9.90 -11.45
CA VAL A 130 -7.93 -9.10 -11.14
C VAL A 130 -7.29 -8.66 -12.46
N PRO A 131 -7.07 -7.35 -12.68
CA PRO A 131 -6.41 -6.87 -13.90
C PRO A 131 -5.04 -7.51 -14.11
N ALA A 132 -4.65 -7.74 -15.37
CA ALA A 132 -3.40 -8.40 -15.71
C ALA A 132 -2.16 -7.68 -15.13
N GLU A 133 -2.23 -6.36 -15.00
CA GLU A 133 -1.18 -5.51 -14.41
C GLU A 133 -0.99 -5.76 -12.91
N ALA A 134 -2.01 -6.27 -12.22
CA ALA A 134 -1.96 -6.61 -10.80
C ALA A 134 -1.85 -8.12 -10.56
N ALA A 135 -2.09 -8.96 -11.57
CA ALA A 135 -2.06 -10.42 -11.46
C ALA A 135 -0.64 -11.00 -11.50
N GLY A 136 0.35 -10.22 -11.95
CA GLY A 136 1.74 -10.66 -12.10
C GLY A 136 2.59 -10.64 -10.83
N ASP A 137 2.02 -10.28 -9.71
CA ASP A 137 2.70 -10.17 -8.43
C ASP A 137 2.61 -11.49 -7.65
N ASN A 138 3.52 -12.39 -7.96
CA ASN A 138 3.77 -13.60 -7.17
C ASN A 138 4.86 -13.30 -6.12
N ASP A 139 4.57 -12.47 -5.13
CA ASP A 139 5.44 -12.26 -3.97
C ASP A 139 5.11 -13.23 -2.86
#